data_9a81fa30e27aeb47f764d5d36f7dab72
#
_entry.id   9a81fa30e27aeb47f764d5d36f7dab72
#
_cell.length_a   1.000
_cell.length_b   1.000
_cell.length_c   1.000
_cell.angle_alpha   90.00
_cell.angle_beta   90.00
_cell.angle_gamma   90.00
#
_symmetry.space_group_name_H-M   'P 1'
#
loop_
_entity.id
_entity.type
_entity.pdbx_description
1 polymer ?
#
loop_
_entity_poly.entity_id
_entity_poly.type
_entity_poly.pdbx_seq_one_letter_code
_entity_poly.pdbx_strand_id
1 'polypeptide(L)'
;AKEIELISDVGYRHLTYINYMRNWASAAHPNQTDLTGLQLISWLETCIKEVISLPIPSGAIQIKKLLSNIRKEPINPDNADEIGIFLTELSEEQSNSLAMAFFGIYTREDNDNQTRQNIKWLLPLLWGAIDEDTKNSFGIKYGYFTANHETEQKN
;
A
#
# COMPACT_ATOMS: atom_id res chain seq x y z
N ALA A 1 4.20 -2.31 -1.89
CA ALA A 1 4.57 -3.75 -1.88
C ALA A 1 5.35 -4.10 -0.61
N LYS A 2 6.32 -3.27 -0.18
CA LYS A 2 7.06 -3.45 1.07
C LYS A 2 6.13 -3.30 2.28
N GLU A 3 5.35 -2.24 2.31
CA GLU A 3 4.43 -1.88 3.39
C GLU A 3 3.37 -2.94 3.71
N ILE A 4 3.09 -3.85 2.82
CA ILE A 4 2.17 -4.98 2.99
C ILE A 4 2.92 -6.33 2.97
N GLU A 5 4.22 -6.30 3.28
CA GLU A 5 5.10 -7.48 3.39
C GLU A 5 5.13 -8.39 2.15
N LEU A 6 4.79 -7.87 0.97
CA LEU A 6 4.87 -8.62 -0.28
C LEU A 6 6.29 -8.92 -0.71
N ILE A 7 7.27 -8.13 -0.26
CA ILE A 7 8.68 -8.30 -0.52
C ILE A 7 9.49 -7.96 0.73
N SER A 8 10.60 -8.65 0.93
CA SER A 8 11.53 -8.36 2.01
C SER A 8 12.20 -6.98 1.85
N ASP A 9 12.75 -6.43 2.93
CA ASP A 9 13.56 -5.21 2.88
C ASP A 9 14.73 -5.32 1.92
N VAL A 10 15.36 -6.50 1.88
CA VAL A 10 16.45 -6.81 0.95
C VAL A 10 15.95 -6.78 -0.49
N GLY A 11 14.85 -7.48 -0.76
CA GLY A 11 14.21 -7.48 -2.07
C GLY A 11 13.80 -6.08 -2.53
N TYR A 12 13.23 -5.27 -1.64
CA TYR A 12 12.86 -3.89 -1.94
C TYR A 12 14.08 -3.02 -2.34
N ARG A 13 15.17 -3.11 -1.57
CA ARG A 13 16.41 -2.37 -1.87
C ARG A 13 17.02 -2.80 -3.20
N HIS A 14 17.03 -4.11 -3.48
CA HIS A 14 17.53 -4.64 -4.75
C HIS A 14 16.69 -4.18 -5.94
N LEU A 15 15.35 -4.25 -5.84
CA LEU A 15 14.45 -3.76 -6.89
C LEU A 15 14.61 -2.26 -7.14
N THR A 16 14.78 -1.48 -6.07
CA THR A 16 15.04 -0.03 -6.18
C THR A 16 16.34 0.24 -6.91
N TYR A 17 17.41 -0.50 -6.57
CA TYR A 17 18.69 -0.40 -7.26
C TYR A 17 18.59 -0.82 -8.72
N ILE A 18 17.94 -1.95 -9.02
CA ILE A 18 17.72 -2.42 -10.40
C ILE A 18 16.96 -1.37 -11.22
N ASN A 19 15.90 -0.80 -10.65
CA ASN A 19 15.13 0.24 -11.32
C ASN A 19 15.96 1.51 -11.57
N TYR A 20 16.78 1.92 -10.62
CA TYR A 20 17.70 3.02 -10.78
C TYR A 20 18.70 2.76 -11.92
N MET A 21 19.36 1.60 -11.91
CA MET A 21 20.35 1.22 -12.94
C MET A 21 19.72 1.06 -14.32
N ARG A 22 18.50 0.51 -14.40
CA ARG A 22 17.75 0.43 -15.66
C ARG A 22 17.50 1.83 -16.25
N ASN A 23 17.07 2.77 -15.41
CA ASN A 23 16.82 4.13 -15.85
C ASN A 23 18.12 4.84 -16.25
N TRP A 24 19.19 4.60 -15.51
CA TRP A 24 20.52 5.13 -15.81
C TRP A 24 21.08 4.64 -17.16
N ALA A 25 20.94 3.34 -17.45
CA ALA A 25 21.39 2.70 -18.69
C ALA A 25 20.40 2.85 -19.85
N SER A 26 19.33 3.64 -19.69
CA SER A 26 18.36 3.85 -20.76
C SER A 26 18.89 4.77 -21.87
N ALA A 27 18.27 4.70 -23.05
CA ALA A 27 18.61 5.55 -24.19
C ALA A 27 18.49 7.07 -23.90
N ALA A 28 17.81 7.45 -22.80
CA ALA A 28 17.76 8.84 -22.34
C ALA A 28 19.11 9.34 -21.76
N HIS A 29 20.04 8.42 -21.48
CA HIS A 29 21.38 8.73 -20.93
C HIS A 29 22.49 8.12 -21.81
N PRO A 30 22.69 8.60 -23.05
CA PRO A 30 23.50 7.96 -24.06
C PRO A 30 25.00 7.86 -23.73
N ASN A 31 25.48 8.54 -22.71
CA ASN A 31 26.91 8.56 -22.30
C ASN A 31 27.18 7.62 -21.09
N GLN A 32 26.25 6.75 -20.75
CA GLN A 32 26.42 5.85 -19.62
C GLN A 32 26.89 4.47 -20.06
N THR A 33 27.56 3.76 -19.16
CA THR A 33 28.03 2.40 -19.40
C THR A 33 26.89 1.44 -19.68
N ASP A 34 27.02 0.63 -20.71
CA ASP A 34 26.06 -0.43 -21.03
C ASP A 34 25.98 -1.47 -19.90
N LEU A 35 24.79 -1.99 -19.68
CA LEU A 35 24.59 -3.11 -18.77
C LEU A 35 25.23 -4.36 -19.35
N THR A 36 26.02 -5.04 -18.53
CA THR A 36 26.62 -6.33 -18.92
C THR A 36 25.60 -7.45 -18.80
N GLY A 37 25.77 -8.52 -19.59
CA GLY A 37 24.94 -9.73 -19.47
C GLY A 37 24.97 -10.35 -18.08
N LEU A 38 26.12 -10.30 -17.38
CA LEU A 38 26.25 -10.78 -16.00
C LEU A 38 25.41 -9.97 -15.02
N GLN A 39 25.35 -8.65 -15.18
CA GLN A 39 24.47 -7.80 -14.36
C GLN A 39 23.00 -8.14 -14.56
N LEU A 40 22.56 -8.34 -15.80
CA LEU A 40 21.20 -8.73 -16.13
C LEU A 40 20.84 -10.09 -15.53
N ILE A 41 21.72 -11.08 -15.62
CA ILE A 41 21.53 -12.40 -15.03
C ILE A 41 21.42 -12.29 -13.50
N SER A 42 22.32 -11.57 -12.85
CA SER A 42 22.29 -11.36 -11.39
C SER A 42 21.02 -10.65 -10.93
N TRP A 43 20.52 -9.68 -11.69
CA TRP A 43 19.27 -9.00 -11.39
C TRP A 43 18.05 -9.91 -11.55
N LEU A 44 18.05 -10.72 -12.61
CA LEU A 44 17.00 -11.72 -12.83
C LEU A 44 16.94 -12.75 -11.70
N GLU A 45 18.12 -13.26 -11.30
CA GLU A 45 18.24 -14.17 -10.17
C GLU A 45 17.72 -13.55 -8.87
N THR A 46 18.08 -12.29 -8.60
CA THR A 46 17.58 -11.55 -7.44
C THR A 46 16.06 -11.38 -7.49
N CYS A 47 15.50 -11.01 -8.64
CA CYS A 47 14.06 -10.88 -8.81
C CYS A 47 13.33 -12.21 -8.56
N ILE A 48 13.87 -13.31 -9.07
CA ILE A 48 13.30 -14.64 -8.86
C ILE A 48 13.36 -15.00 -7.37
N LYS A 49 14.53 -14.88 -6.76
CA LYS A 49 14.77 -15.31 -5.39
C LYS A 49 14.02 -14.47 -4.35
N GLU A 50 14.10 -13.14 -4.47
CA GLU A 50 13.64 -12.21 -3.44
C GLU A 50 12.19 -11.71 -3.65
N VAL A 51 11.58 -12.00 -4.81
CA VAL A 51 10.24 -11.54 -5.14
C VAL A 51 9.33 -12.66 -5.58
N ILE A 52 9.73 -13.41 -6.62
CA ILE A 52 8.85 -14.40 -7.26
C ILE A 52 8.74 -15.69 -6.42
N SER A 53 9.87 -16.14 -5.86
CA SER A 53 9.94 -17.40 -5.10
C SER A 53 9.50 -17.27 -3.64
N LEU A 54 9.31 -16.06 -3.13
CA LEU A 54 8.80 -15.87 -1.78
C LEU A 54 7.30 -16.18 -1.75
N PRO A 55 6.85 -16.97 -0.77
CA PRO A 55 5.41 -17.13 -0.56
C PRO A 55 4.79 -15.78 -0.23
N ILE A 56 3.73 -15.43 -0.94
CA ILE A 56 2.97 -14.22 -0.63
C ILE A 56 2.22 -14.48 0.68
N PRO A 57 2.42 -13.67 1.73
CA PRO A 57 1.66 -13.81 2.96
C PRO A 57 0.16 -13.78 2.70
N SER A 58 -0.59 -14.69 3.33
CA SER A 58 -2.06 -14.75 3.16
C SER A 58 -2.74 -13.43 3.45
N GLY A 59 -2.30 -12.73 4.48
CA GLY A 59 -2.77 -11.38 4.81
C GLY A 59 -2.57 -10.37 3.70
N ALA A 60 -1.45 -10.42 2.96
CA ALA A 60 -1.21 -9.51 1.84
C ALA A 60 -2.19 -9.73 0.67
N ILE A 61 -2.55 -11.01 0.41
CA ILE A 61 -3.56 -11.34 -0.61
C ILE A 61 -4.93 -10.82 -0.19
N GLN A 62 -5.28 -10.99 1.07
CA GLN A 62 -6.57 -10.54 1.62
C GLN A 62 -6.67 -9.02 1.65
N ILE A 63 -5.62 -8.30 2.06
CA ILE A 63 -5.54 -6.84 1.99
C ILE A 63 -5.74 -6.34 0.56
N LYS A 64 -5.08 -6.96 -0.42
CA LYS A 64 -5.26 -6.60 -1.83
C LYS A 64 -6.70 -6.82 -2.32
N LYS A 65 -7.34 -7.92 -1.93
CA LYS A 65 -8.74 -8.18 -2.24
C LYS A 65 -9.65 -7.14 -1.59
N LEU A 66 -9.43 -6.83 -0.31
CA LEU A 66 -10.18 -5.81 0.41
C LEU A 66 -10.07 -4.45 -0.29
N LEU A 67 -8.87 -3.98 -0.59
CA LEU A 67 -8.63 -2.72 -1.30
C LEU A 67 -9.26 -2.67 -2.71
N SER A 68 -9.39 -3.82 -3.37
CA SER A 68 -10.12 -3.91 -4.63
C SER A 68 -11.63 -3.85 -4.44
N ASN A 69 -12.15 -4.54 -3.43
CA ASN A 69 -13.58 -4.68 -3.20
C ASN A 69 -14.23 -3.39 -2.70
N ILE A 70 -13.55 -2.63 -1.82
CA ILE A 70 -14.07 -1.35 -1.33
C ILE A 70 -14.35 -0.32 -2.43
N ARG A 71 -13.75 -0.51 -3.61
CA ARG A 71 -13.95 0.35 -4.79
C ARG A 71 -15.05 -0.15 -5.73
N LYS A 72 -15.53 -1.36 -5.54
CA LYS A 72 -16.47 -2.01 -6.47
C LYS A 72 -17.84 -2.19 -5.88
N GLU A 73 -17.90 -2.52 -4.60
CA GLU A 73 -19.12 -2.96 -3.93
C GLU A 73 -19.32 -2.25 -2.59
N PRO A 74 -20.59 -1.94 -2.23
CA PRO A 74 -20.87 -1.42 -0.90
C PRO A 74 -20.58 -2.50 0.14
N ILE A 75 -20.04 -2.09 1.28
CA ILE A 75 -19.88 -2.96 2.44
C ILE A 75 -21.25 -3.06 3.12
N ASN A 76 -21.78 -4.26 3.16
CA ASN A 76 -23.01 -4.60 3.87
C ASN A 76 -22.69 -5.03 5.32
N PRO A 77 -23.65 -4.92 6.25
CA PRO A 77 -23.46 -5.41 7.62
C PRO A 77 -22.95 -6.86 7.70
N ASP A 78 -23.48 -7.74 6.83
CA ASP A 78 -23.06 -9.15 6.78
C ASP A 78 -21.58 -9.32 6.40
N ASN A 79 -21.06 -8.47 5.50
CA ASN A 79 -19.67 -8.49 5.11
C ASN A 79 -18.78 -7.76 6.13
N ALA A 80 -19.34 -6.84 6.91
CA ALA A 80 -18.59 -6.06 7.89
C ALA A 80 -18.03 -6.94 9.01
N ASP A 81 -18.75 -7.95 9.44
CA ASP A 81 -18.31 -8.88 10.49
C ASP A 81 -17.13 -9.74 10.03
N GLU A 82 -17.19 -10.29 8.80
CA GLU A 82 -16.08 -11.05 8.23
C GLU A 82 -14.83 -10.18 8.03
N ILE A 83 -15.03 -8.95 7.54
CA ILE A 83 -13.93 -7.99 7.39
C ILE A 83 -13.37 -7.62 8.76
N GLY A 84 -14.23 -7.41 9.77
CA GLY A 84 -13.82 -7.11 11.13
C GLY A 84 -12.92 -8.19 11.72
N ILE A 85 -13.31 -9.47 11.58
CA ILE A 85 -12.49 -10.62 12.00
C ILE A 85 -11.14 -10.60 11.30
N PHE A 86 -11.13 -10.45 9.99
CA PHE A 86 -9.87 -10.36 9.22
C PHE A 86 -8.97 -9.22 9.70
N LEU A 87 -9.52 -8.04 9.99
CA LEU A 87 -8.75 -6.90 10.46
C LEU A 87 -8.11 -7.14 11.84
N THR A 88 -8.71 -7.99 12.70
CA THR A 88 -8.11 -8.35 13.99
C THR A 88 -6.95 -9.32 13.88
N GLU A 89 -6.81 -10.02 12.75
CA GLU A 89 -5.70 -10.95 12.48
C GLU A 89 -4.46 -10.27 11.88
N LEU A 90 -4.56 -8.99 11.53
CA LEU A 90 -3.45 -8.24 10.97
C LEU A 90 -2.39 -7.92 12.02
N SER A 91 -1.11 -7.94 11.62
CA SER A 91 -0.05 -7.38 12.44
C SER A 91 -0.21 -5.87 12.58
N GLU A 92 0.40 -5.27 13.61
CA GLU A 92 0.40 -3.81 13.82
C GLU A 92 0.92 -3.08 12.56
N GLU A 93 2.01 -3.57 11.96
CA GLU A 93 2.59 -2.98 10.74
C GLU A 93 1.61 -3.06 9.54
N GLN A 94 0.91 -4.17 9.39
CA GLN A 94 -0.12 -4.33 8.35
C GLN A 94 -1.31 -3.42 8.60
N SER A 95 -1.74 -3.28 9.85
CA SER A 95 -2.82 -2.38 10.26
C SER A 95 -2.46 -0.92 10.00
N ASN A 96 -1.24 -0.49 10.35
CA ASN A 96 -0.71 0.84 10.08
C ASN A 96 -0.73 1.15 8.57
N SER A 97 -0.19 0.23 7.78
CA SER A 97 -0.11 0.38 6.32
C SER A 97 -1.49 0.43 5.67
N LEU A 98 -2.42 -0.43 6.12
CA LEU A 98 -3.79 -0.47 5.60
C LEU A 98 -4.56 0.80 5.97
N ALA A 99 -4.44 1.26 7.22
CA ALA A 99 -5.07 2.49 7.67
C ALA A 99 -4.59 3.70 6.85
N MET A 100 -3.28 3.81 6.63
CA MET A 100 -2.71 4.86 5.79
C MET A 100 -3.16 4.77 4.32
N ALA A 101 -3.31 3.55 3.78
CA ALA A 101 -3.87 3.34 2.44
C ALA A 101 -5.34 3.79 2.37
N PHE A 102 -6.16 3.47 3.36
CA PHE A 102 -7.55 3.92 3.45
C PHE A 102 -7.63 5.45 3.48
N PHE A 103 -6.79 6.10 4.29
CA PHE A 103 -6.76 7.55 4.34
C PHE A 103 -6.37 8.16 2.98
N GLY A 104 -5.34 7.63 2.34
CA GLY A 104 -4.91 8.07 1.02
C GLY A 104 -5.98 7.89 -0.06
N ILE A 105 -6.77 6.80 0.01
CA ILE A 105 -7.90 6.59 -0.89
C ILE A 105 -9.04 7.56 -0.56
N TYR A 106 -9.37 7.74 0.71
CA TYR A 106 -10.46 8.62 1.16
C TYR A 106 -10.28 10.08 0.70
N THR A 107 -9.06 10.58 0.76
CA THR A 107 -8.72 11.98 0.44
C THR A 107 -8.53 12.26 -1.05
N ARG A 108 -8.60 11.25 -1.93
CA ARG A 108 -8.48 11.45 -3.37
C ARG A 108 -9.75 12.05 -3.95
N GLU A 109 -9.59 13.04 -4.81
CA GLU A 109 -10.71 13.74 -5.46
C GLU A 109 -11.48 12.85 -6.45
N ASP A 110 -10.78 11.90 -7.10
CA ASP A 110 -11.31 11.00 -8.12
C ASP A 110 -12.09 9.79 -7.55
N ASN A 111 -12.20 9.65 -6.23
CA ASN A 111 -12.96 8.56 -5.62
C ASN A 111 -14.44 8.90 -5.48
N ASP A 112 -15.27 7.88 -5.73
CA ASP A 112 -16.71 7.97 -5.57
C ASP A 112 -17.16 7.97 -4.09
N ASN A 113 -18.42 8.36 -3.88
CA ASN A 113 -19.00 8.42 -2.54
C ASN A 113 -19.09 7.04 -1.88
N GLN A 114 -19.32 5.97 -2.65
CA GLN A 114 -19.41 4.61 -2.11
C GLN A 114 -18.08 4.16 -1.51
N THR A 115 -16.98 4.38 -2.23
CA THR A 115 -15.63 4.07 -1.73
C THR A 115 -15.34 4.81 -0.44
N ARG A 116 -15.70 6.11 -0.35
CA ARG A 116 -15.55 6.90 0.89
C ARG A 116 -16.41 6.38 2.03
N GLN A 117 -17.65 6.00 1.76
CA GLN A 117 -18.52 5.40 2.78
C GLN A 117 -17.97 4.08 3.30
N ASN A 118 -17.48 3.21 2.42
CA ASN A 118 -16.85 1.96 2.82
C ASN A 118 -15.66 2.21 3.75
N ILE A 119 -14.82 3.20 3.45
CA ILE A 119 -13.67 3.56 4.29
C ILE A 119 -14.10 4.15 5.64
N LYS A 120 -15.15 4.97 5.66
CA LYS A 120 -15.73 5.49 6.92
C LYS A 120 -16.17 4.36 7.87
N TRP A 121 -16.62 3.23 7.32
CA TRP A 121 -16.98 2.05 8.09
C TRP A 121 -15.76 1.26 8.59
N LEU A 122 -14.74 1.11 7.76
CA LEU A 122 -13.61 0.23 8.05
C LEU A 122 -12.52 0.90 8.88
N LEU A 123 -12.26 2.18 8.69
CA LEU A 123 -11.16 2.88 9.36
C LEU A 123 -11.29 2.86 10.89
N PRO A 124 -12.48 3.05 11.49
CA PRO A 124 -12.65 2.93 12.94
C PRO A 124 -12.32 1.54 13.50
N LEU A 125 -12.51 0.48 12.71
CA LEU A 125 -12.17 -0.88 13.13
C LEU A 125 -10.67 -1.10 13.28
N LEU A 126 -9.86 -0.36 12.51
CA LEU A 126 -8.40 -0.40 12.59
C LEU A 126 -7.83 0.49 13.69
N TRP A 127 -8.60 1.45 14.21
CA TRP A 127 -8.08 2.51 15.09
C TRP A 127 -7.43 1.98 16.36
N GLY A 128 -7.92 0.87 16.91
CA GLY A 128 -7.36 0.21 18.08
C GLY A 128 -6.10 -0.61 17.80
N ALA A 129 -5.86 -0.97 16.54
CA ALA A 129 -4.75 -1.83 16.11
C ALA A 129 -3.56 -1.06 15.52
N ILE A 130 -3.68 0.25 15.33
CA ILE A 130 -2.61 1.10 14.80
C ILE A 130 -1.84 1.78 15.94
N ASP A 131 -0.54 2.02 15.71
CA ASP A 131 0.34 2.69 16.66
C ASP A 131 0.09 4.20 16.77
N GLU A 132 0.68 4.82 17.79
CA GLU A 132 0.54 6.26 18.05
C GLU A 132 1.21 7.12 16.98
N ASP A 133 2.29 6.66 16.37
CA ASP A 133 2.97 7.40 15.30
C ASP A 133 2.09 7.47 14.04
N THR A 134 1.40 6.38 13.73
CA THR A 134 0.41 6.35 12.65
C THR A 134 -0.78 7.26 12.97
N LYS A 135 -1.32 7.25 14.20
CA LYS A 135 -2.39 8.16 14.63
C LYS A 135 -1.96 9.62 14.53
N ASN A 136 -0.76 9.95 14.96
CA ASN A 136 -0.19 11.30 14.83
C ASN A 136 -0.05 11.71 13.35
N SER A 137 0.40 10.79 12.51
CA SER A 137 0.49 11.03 11.05
C SER A 137 -0.87 11.30 10.43
N PHE A 138 -1.92 10.63 10.89
CA PHE A 138 -3.31 10.95 10.49
C PHE A 138 -3.69 12.37 10.87
N GLY A 139 -3.43 12.77 12.11
CA GLY A 139 -3.76 14.11 12.61
C GLY A 139 -3.10 15.20 11.77
N ILE A 140 -1.81 15.04 11.47
CA ILE A 140 -1.05 15.98 10.63
C ILE A 140 -1.61 16.03 9.21
N LYS A 141 -1.82 14.89 8.57
CA LYS A 141 -2.34 14.80 7.19
C LYS A 141 -3.76 15.30 7.09
N TYR A 142 -4.61 15.00 8.07
CA TYR A 142 -5.98 15.50 8.12
C TYR A 142 -6.02 17.02 8.31
N GLY A 143 -5.18 17.56 9.17
CA GLY A 143 -5.03 19.01 9.34
C GLY A 143 -4.63 19.70 8.04
N TYR A 144 -3.66 19.14 7.32
CA TYR A 144 -3.25 19.64 6.01
C TYR A 144 -4.40 19.55 4.99
N PHE A 145 -5.09 18.42 4.93
CA PHE A 145 -6.20 18.17 4.04
C PHE A 145 -7.35 19.18 4.28
N THR A 146 -7.75 19.36 5.55
CA THR A 146 -8.84 20.30 5.89
C THR A 146 -8.47 21.76 5.65
N ALA A 147 -7.19 22.12 5.68
CA ALA A 147 -6.74 23.48 5.39
C ALA A 147 -6.75 23.81 3.88
N ASN A 148 -6.61 22.78 3.01
CA ASN A 148 -6.40 22.97 1.58
C ASN A 148 -7.57 22.52 0.69
N HIS A 149 -8.60 21.86 1.26
CA HIS A 149 -9.72 21.33 0.50
C HIS A 149 -11.06 21.90 0.93
N GLU A 150 -12.02 21.92 0.01
CA GLU A 150 -13.36 22.44 0.26
C GLU A 150 -14.18 21.57 1.22
N THR A 151 -15.25 22.17 1.75
CA THR A 151 -16.05 21.62 2.86
C THR A 151 -16.69 20.25 2.57
N GLU A 152 -16.98 19.94 1.31
CA GLU A 152 -17.61 18.67 0.90
C GLU A 152 -16.73 17.43 1.16
N GLN A 153 -15.43 17.62 1.23
CA GLN A 153 -14.48 16.53 1.51
C GLN A 153 -14.17 16.37 3.00
N LYS A 154 -14.67 17.29 3.84
CA LYS A 154 -14.41 17.35 5.28
C LYS A 154 -15.41 16.53 6.11
N ASN A 155 -16.49 16.08 5.50
CA ASN A 155 -17.56 15.28 6.08
C ASN A 155 -17.45 13.84 5.62
#